data_566a82a385527f9e55b362e31b1c5d16
#
_entry.id   566a82a385527f9e55b362e31b1c5d16
#
_cell.length_a   1.000
_cell.length_b   1.000
_cell.length_c   1.000
_cell.angle_alpha   90.00
_cell.angle_beta   90.00
_cell.angle_gamma   90.00
#
_symmetry.space_group_name_H-M   'P 1'
#
loop_
_entity.id
_entity.type
_entity.pdbx_description
1 polymer ?
#
loop_
_entity_poly.entity_id
_entity_poly.type
_entity_poly.pdbx_seq_one_letter_code
_entity_poly.pdbx_strand_id
1 'polypeptide(L)'
;MGKTTQQQSRSKKLRVQSPMAMTEEEILKEDEDTGADALVAVEGAAAGVEIMVRIAKARLHCPICMLPLKPPIFQCAVGHLACGVCRELPGDGRCFTCGHTGGAYARSTPLEAVVRATRIQCPYDAYGCRSYVTYYHAGDHAHACPHAPCLCTEPGCGGFAGPPAALRDHMRDAHSWPVDAIRYGAALQLRVPEADPAQHRRLLVAADEDEEGDGAVFLLAVGAFGDAPLRLVSLVCARPGGAAAVGPRYTCLMRAVGPRDVGTGRDAESAAVELAVPSSVAPGKASMEEAATLVVPRRMLHGAPEEEEMQIGIRIDRIV
;
A
#
# COMPACT_ATOMS: atom_id res chain seq x y z
N MET A 1 27.59 71.50 9.10
CA MET A 1 28.61 70.46 9.29
C MET A 1 27.88 69.10 8.99
N GLY A 2 28.15 68.55 7.82
CA GLY A 2 27.58 67.30 7.41
C GLY A 2 28.38 66.77 6.23
N LYS A 3 29.19 65.75 6.44
CA LYS A 3 30.08 65.18 5.42
C LYS A 3 29.33 64.17 4.59
N THR A 4 29.24 64.42 3.29
CA THR A 4 28.73 63.50 2.27
C THR A 4 29.83 62.53 1.89
N THR A 5 29.62 61.22 2.06
CA THR A 5 30.57 60.20 1.61
C THR A 5 30.02 59.59 0.31
N GLN A 6 30.73 59.81 -0.78
CA GLN A 6 30.50 59.17 -2.08
C GLN A 6 31.00 57.72 -2.02
N GLN A 7 30.14 56.76 -2.37
CA GLN A 7 30.51 55.39 -2.57
C GLN A 7 30.68 55.12 -4.07
N GLN A 8 31.91 54.86 -4.49
CA GLN A 8 32.26 54.53 -5.87
C GLN A 8 31.88 53.08 -6.18
N SER A 9 31.06 52.90 -7.20
CA SER A 9 30.74 51.63 -7.83
C SER A 9 31.93 51.09 -8.62
N ARG A 10 32.49 49.94 -8.18
CA ARG A 10 33.49 49.20 -8.96
C ARG A 10 32.78 48.08 -9.73
N SER A 11 32.65 48.24 -11.05
CA SER A 11 32.24 47.16 -11.98
C SER A 11 33.33 46.09 -12.02
N LYS A 12 33.01 44.87 -11.53
CA LYS A 12 33.81 43.67 -11.77
C LYS A 12 33.38 43.05 -13.10
N LYS A 13 34.28 43.03 -14.08
CA LYS A 13 34.13 42.21 -15.30
C LYS A 13 34.11 40.72 -14.91
N LEU A 14 33.05 40.03 -15.18
CA LEU A 14 32.99 38.55 -15.14
C LEU A 14 33.82 38.01 -16.32
N ARG A 15 34.84 37.25 -15.97
CA ARG A 15 35.64 36.45 -16.90
C ARG A 15 34.90 35.12 -17.09
N VAL A 16 34.36 34.87 -18.28
CA VAL A 16 33.79 33.60 -18.67
C VAL A 16 34.91 32.58 -18.77
N GLN A 17 34.95 31.63 -17.86
CA GLN A 17 35.79 30.44 -17.96
C GLN A 17 35.00 29.35 -18.68
N SER A 18 35.63 28.73 -19.67
CA SER A 18 35.07 27.52 -20.36
C SER A 18 34.90 26.38 -19.37
N PRO A 19 33.84 25.57 -19.49
CA PRO A 19 33.63 24.45 -18.59
C PRO A 19 34.70 23.38 -18.79
N MET A 20 35.47 23.10 -17.75
CA MET A 20 36.28 21.89 -17.67
C MET A 20 35.33 20.69 -17.53
N ALA A 21 35.64 19.63 -18.27
CA ALA A 21 34.90 18.36 -18.17
C ALA A 21 35.03 17.80 -16.73
N MET A 22 33.95 17.68 -16.03
CA MET A 22 33.89 17.02 -14.73
C MET A 22 34.02 15.51 -14.93
N THR A 23 34.76 14.83 -14.07
CA THR A 23 34.92 13.38 -14.07
C THR A 23 33.69 12.70 -13.47
N GLU A 24 33.41 11.43 -13.84
CA GLU A 24 32.23 10.66 -13.41
C GLU A 24 32.06 10.56 -11.87
N GLU A 25 33.14 10.72 -11.10
CA GLU A 25 33.09 10.69 -9.64
C GLU A 25 32.56 11.98 -8.98
N GLU A 26 32.62 13.12 -9.65
CA GLU A 26 32.12 14.40 -9.11
C GLU A 26 30.60 14.56 -9.28
N ILE A 27 29.99 13.81 -10.22
CA ILE A 27 28.54 13.85 -10.49
C ILE A 27 27.72 13.15 -9.37
N LEU A 28 28.37 12.32 -8.54
CA LEU A 28 27.70 11.50 -7.52
C LEU A 28 27.62 12.14 -6.12
N LYS A 29 28.15 13.35 -5.93
CA LYS A 29 28.30 13.97 -4.60
C LYS A 29 27.47 15.22 -4.32
N GLU A 30 26.75 15.74 -5.28
CA GLU A 30 25.89 16.92 -5.05
C GLU A 30 24.45 16.54 -5.39
N ASP A 31 23.66 16.20 -4.40
CA ASP A 31 22.23 16.48 -4.28
C ASP A 31 21.55 15.55 -3.27
N GLU A 32 21.74 15.85 -1.98
CA GLU A 32 20.71 15.56 -0.97
C GLU A 32 19.64 16.65 -1.06
N ASP A 33 18.83 16.61 -2.11
CA ASP A 33 17.54 17.31 -2.12
C ASP A 33 16.42 16.34 -2.48
N THR A 34 15.43 16.28 -1.60
CA THR A 34 14.32 15.34 -1.50
C THR A 34 13.32 15.49 -2.65
N GLY A 35 13.76 15.22 -3.86
CA GLY A 35 12.91 15.06 -5.02
C GLY A 35 13.05 13.63 -5.58
N ALA A 36 12.02 12.79 -5.47
CA ALA A 36 12.04 11.44 -6.04
C ALA A 36 12.17 11.50 -7.57
N ASP A 37 13.41 11.65 -8.07
CA ASP A 37 13.71 11.57 -9.48
C ASP A 37 13.66 10.11 -9.98
N ALA A 38 12.89 9.90 -11.04
CA ALA A 38 12.82 8.59 -11.70
C ALA A 38 14.04 8.40 -12.59
N LEU A 39 14.83 7.35 -12.36
CA LEU A 39 15.84 6.88 -13.29
C LEU A 39 15.14 6.13 -14.43
N VAL A 40 15.45 6.50 -15.65
CA VAL A 40 14.80 5.95 -16.84
C VAL A 40 15.82 5.19 -17.68
N ALA A 41 15.61 3.90 -17.88
CA ALA A 41 16.31 3.10 -18.88
C ALA A 41 15.49 3.06 -20.18
N VAL A 42 16.07 3.35 -21.32
CA VAL A 42 15.42 3.30 -22.63
C VAL A 42 15.97 2.09 -23.41
N GLU A 43 15.15 1.07 -23.59
CA GLU A 43 15.47 -0.09 -24.44
C GLU A 43 15.16 0.22 -25.91
N GLY A 44 16.14 0.10 -26.78
CA GLY A 44 16.00 0.19 -28.23
C GLY A 44 16.24 -1.16 -28.90
N ALA A 45 15.35 -1.55 -29.81
CA ALA A 45 15.42 -2.78 -30.57
C ALA A 45 16.43 -2.70 -31.73
N ALA A 46 17.71 -2.67 -31.42
CA ALA A 46 18.87 -3.02 -32.24
C ALA A 46 20.06 -2.74 -31.35
N ALA A 47 21.04 -3.62 -31.21
CA ALA A 47 22.23 -3.55 -30.36
C ALA A 47 22.66 -2.09 -29.98
N GLY A 48 21.81 -1.38 -29.28
CA GLY A 48 21.96 0.01 -28.89
C GLY A 48 22.51 0.10 -27.47
N VAL A 49 23.36 1.07 -27.24
CA VAL A 49 23.86 1.40 -25.91
C VAL A 49 22.67 1.95 -25.11
N GLU A 50 22.32 1.32 -24.00
CA GLU A 50 21.36 1.85 -23.05
C GLU A 50 21.99 3.09 -22.33
N ILE A 51 21.20 4.13 -22.18
CA ILE A 51 21.59 5.32 -21.44
C ILE A 51 20.62 5.56 -20.30
N MET A 52 21.15 5.95 -19.14
CA MET A 52 20.35 6.41 -18.02
C MET A 52 20.13 7.93 -18.12
N VAL A 53 18.87 8.37 -18.02
CA VAL A 53 18.50 9.78 -18.15
C VAL A 53 17.60 10.18 -16.99
N ARG A 54 17.88 11.33 -16.38
CA ARG A 54 16.97 11.94 -15.41
C ARG A 54 15.93 12.78 -16.13
N ILE A 55 14.66 12.47 -15.90
CA ILE A 55 13.52 13.20 -16.44
C ILE A 55 12.60 13.57 -15.27
N ALA A 56 12.26 14.86 -15.15
CA ALA A 56 11.30 15.31 -14.14
C ALA A 56 9.94 14.62 -14.36
N LYS A 57 9.38 14.00 -13.34
CA LYS A 57 8.10 13.25 -13.39
C LYS A 57 6.97 14.03 -14.05
N ALA A 58 6.90 15.36 -13.79
CA ALA A 58 5.89 16.24 -14.39
C ALA A 58 5.92 16.22 -15.92
N ARG A 59 7.04 15.90 -16.56
CA ARG A 59 7.16 15.80 -18.03
C ARG A 59 6.53 14.52 -18.58
N LEU A 60 6.34 13.52 -17.74
CA LEU A 60 5.73 12.23 -18.08
C LEU A 60 4.26 12.15 -17.63
N HIS A 61 3.69 13.26 -17.14
CA HIS A 61 2.30 13.35 -16.70
C HIS A 61 1.46 14.20 -17.65
N CYS A 62 0.19 13.86 -17.75
CA CYS A 62 -0.79 14.70 -18.42
C CYS A 62 -0.99 15.98 -17.58
N PRO A 63 -0.79 17.19 -18.15
CA PRO A 63 -0.91 18.44 -17.39
C PRO A 63 -2.37 18.76 -16.99
N ILE A 64 -3.34 18.02 -17.51
CA ILE A 64 -4.76 18.23 -17.24
C ILE A 64 -5.23 17.38 -16.06
N CYS A 65 -5.03 16.05 -16.11
CA CYS A 65 -5.47 15.14 -15.05
C CYS A 65 -4.35 14.74 -14.06
N MET A 66 -3.10 15.19 -14.31
CA MET A 66 -1.93 14.90 -13.49
C MET A 66 -1.58 13.41 -13.37
N LEU A 67 -2.20 12.54 -14.15
CA LEU A 67 -1.87 11.12 -14.22
C LEU A 67 -0.70 10.85 -15.18
N PRO A 68 0.05 9.76 -15.00
CA PRO A 68 1.10 9.37 -15.94
C PRO A 68 0.56 9.26 -17.37
N LEU A 69 1.31 9.80 -18.32
CA LEU A 69 0.99 9.69 -19.74
C LEU A 69 1.09 8.23 -20.17
N LYS A 70 -0.02 7.69 -20.62
CA LYS A 70 -0.16 6.35 -21.19
C LYS A 70 -0.55 6.47 -22.64
N PRO A 71 0.06 5.72 -23.56
CA PRO A 71 -0.36 5.71 -24.96
C PRO A 71 -1.85 5.34 -25.13
N PRO A 72 -2.60 6.02 -26.03
CA PRO A 72 -2.14 7.06 -26.96
C PRO A 72 -1.94 8.43 -26.30
N ILE A 73 -0.85 9.12 -26.73
CA ILE A 73 -0.48 10.46 -26.24
C ILE A 73 -0.69 11.46 -27.36
N PHE A 74 -1.23 12.61 -27.03
CA PHE A 74 -1.61 13.64 -28.00
C PHE A 74 -0.91 14.96 -27.69
N GLN A 75 -0.64 15.72 -28.75
CA GLN A 75 0.07 16.98 -28.69
C GLN A 75 -0.63 18.01 -29.58
N CYS A 76 -0.84 19.23 -29.08
CA CYS A 76 -1.33 20.34 -29.90
C CYS A 76 -0.20 20.92 -30.79
N ALA A 77 -0.55 21.77 -31.77
CA ALA A 77 0.43 22.40 -32.66
C ALA A 77 1.52 23.22 -31.93
N VAL A 78 1.24 23.71 -30.72
CA VAL A 78 2.19 24.46 -29.88
C VAL A 78 3.07 23.55 -29.02
N GLY A 79 2.72 22.27 -28.91
CA GLY A 79 3.51 21.32 -28.14
C GLY A 79 2.90 20.88 -26.79
N HIS A 80 1.74 21.36 -26.40
CA HIS A 80 1.11 20.95 -25.16
C HIS A 80 0.54 19.52 -25.28
N LEU A 81 0.76 18.73 -24.23
CA LEU A 81 0.40 17.32 -24.18
C LEU A 81 -0.98 17.12 -23.58
N ALA A 82 -1.63 16.04 -24.00
CA ALA A 82 -2.83 15.51 -23.36
C ALA A 82 -2.86 13.98 -23.48
N CYS A 83 -3.41 13.29 -22.48
CA CYS A 83 -3.72 11.88 -22.58
C CYS A 83 -4.99 11.66 -23.45
N GLY A 84 -5.26 10.39 -23.82
CA GLY A 84 -6.38 10.02 -24.67
C GLY A 84 -7.73 10.52 -24.16
N VAL A 85 -7.94 10.54 -22.86
CA VAL A 85 -9.18 11.01 -22.23
C VAL A 85 -9.26 12.54 -22.21
N CYS A 86 -8.18 13.19 -21.74
CA CYS A 86 -8.21 14.65 -21.53
C CYS A 86 -8.22 15.46 -22.84
N ARG A 87 -7.76 14.90 -23.96
CA ARG A 87 -7.82 15.59 -25.25
C ARG A 87 -9.24 15.92 -25.69
N GLU A 88 -10.23 15.17 -25.20
CA GLU A 88 -11.65 15.29 -25.53
C GLU A 88 -12.41 16.27 -24.63
N LEU A 89 -11.77 16.70 -23.52
CA LEU A 89 -12.43 17.50 -22.47
C LEU A 89 -12.58 18.91 -22.98
N PRO A 90 -12.39 19.72 -23.71
CA PRO A 90 -13.16 20.94 -23.98
C PRO A 90 -14.34 20.73 -24.90
N GLY A 91 -14.43 19.59 -25.59
CA GLY A 91 -15.54 19.29 -26.51
C GLY A 91 -15.59 20.13 -27.80
N ASP A 92 -14.76 21.20 -27.88
CA ASP A 92 -14.70 22.14 -29.01
C ASP A 92 -13.41 22.02 -29.84
N GLY A 93 -12.58 20.99 -29.57
CA GLY A 93 -11.33 20.75 -30.27
C GLY A 93 -10.18 21.72 -29.94
N ARG A 94 -10.31 22.53 -28.89
CA ARG A 94 -9.28 23.46 -28.45
C ARG A 94 -8.27 22.77 -27.53
N CYS A 95 -7.05 23.29 -27.53
CA CYS A 95 -6.08 22.86 -26.50
C CYS A 95 -6.46 23.45 -25.15
N PHE A 96 -6.60 22.61 -24.14
CA PHE A 96 -6.91 23.03 -22.77
C PHE A 96 -5.90 24.03 -22.20
N THR A 97 -4.61 23.89 -22.57
CA THR A 97 -3.53 24.72 -22.01
C THR A 97 -3.40 26.07 -22.69
N CYS A 98 -3.50 26.16 -24.01
CA CYS A 98 -3.28 27.39 -24.76
C CYS A 98 -4.52 27.94 -25.48
N GLY A 99 -5.65 27.24 -25.43
CA GLY A 99 -6.88 27.65 -26.12
C GLY A 99 -6.80 27.65 -27.66
N HIS A 100 -5.69 27.18 -28.25
CA HIS A 100 -5.46 27.20 -29.67
C HIS A 100 -6.51 26.35 -30.41
N THR A 101 -7.20 26.98 -31.38
CA THR A 101 -8.31 26.37 -32.15
C THR A 101 -7.88 25.75 -33.47
N GLY A 102 -6.65 26.01 -33.89
CA GLY A 102 -6.16 25.71 -35.26
C GLY A 102 -5.58 24.33 -35.46
N GLY A 103 -5.91 23.36 -34.65
CA GLY A 103 -5.39 22.03 -34.87
C GLY A 103 -5.82 21.07 -33.78
N ALA A 104 -6.55 20.05 -34.22
CA ALA A 104 -6.78 18.88 -33.38
C ALA A 104 -5.48 18.39 -32.77
N TYR A 105 -5.53 17.92 -31.55
CA TYR A 105 -4.42 17.18 -30.95
C TYR A 105 -3.99 16.06 -31.92
N ALA A 106 -2.74 16.16 -32.43
CA ALA A 106 -2.10 15.08 -33.17
C ALA A 106 -1.49 14.05 -32.25
N ARG A 107 -1.52 12.79 -32.67
CA ARG A 107 -0.86 11.72 -31.92
C ARG A 107 0.66 11.87 -31.96
N SER A 108 1.30 11.85 -30.80
CA SER A 108 2.75 11.99 -30.67
C SER A 108 3.43 10.61 -30.53
N THR A 109 3.55 9.91 -31.68
CA THR A 109 4.18 8.57 -31.72
C THR A 109 5.62 8.53 -31.21
N PRO A 110 6.48 9.56 -31.43
CA PRO A 110 7.81 9.59 -30.86
C PRO A 110 7.79 9.63 -29.32
N LEU A 111 6.90 10.44 -28.73
CA LEU A 111 6.78 10.51 -27.27
C LEU A 111 6.21 9.22 -26.70
N GLU A 112 5.27 8.58 -27.41
CA GLU A 112 4.78 7.26 -27.02
C GLU A 112 5.89 6.22 -26.98
N ALA A 113 6.83 6.25 -27.93
CA ALA A 113 7.98 5.35 -27.93
C ALA A 113 8.86 5.57 -26.70
N VAL A 114 9.17 6.84 -26.37
CA VAL A 114 9.94 7.20 -25.17
C VAL A 114 9.21 6.72 -23.90
N VAL A 115 7.91 7.03 -23.77
CA VAL A 115 7.13 6.65 -22.59
C VAL A 115 7.01 5.13 -22.43
N ARG A 116 6.87 4.38 -23.53
CA ARG A 116 6.87 2.90 -23.48
C ARG A 116 8.22 2.32 -23.06
N ALA A 117 9.32 2.95 -23.46
CA ALA A 117 10.67 2.52 -23.09
C ALA A 117 11.07 2.99 -21.68
N THR A 118 10.37 3.98 -21.13
CA THR A 118 10.68 4.52 -19.80
C THR A 118 10.42 3.48 -18.71
N ARG A 119 11.49 3.10 -17.99
CA ARG A 119 11.45 2.17 -16.86
C ARG A 119 11.84 2.91 -15.58
N ILE A 120 11.18 2.56 -14.47
CA ILE A 120 11.59 2.98 -13.14
C ILE A 120 11.73 1.77 -12.23
N GLN A 121 12.61 1.91 -11.27
CA GLN A 121 12.75 0.91 -10.22
C GLN A 121 11.47 0.86 -9.37
N CYS A 122 11.10 -0.33 -8.91
CA CYS A 122 9.97 -0.49 -8.01
C CYS A 122 10.18 0.34 -6.73
N PRO A 123 9.17 1.06 -6.22
CA PRO A 123 9.27 1.82 -4.98
C PRO A 123 9.56 0.93 -3.76
N TYR A 124 9.38 -0.39 -3.90
CA TYR A 124 9.64 -1.38 -2.85
C TYR A 124 10.98 -2.11 -3.04
N ASP A 125 11.94 -1.47 -3.69
CA ASP A 125 13.30 -1.99 -3.83
C ASP A 125 13.96 -2.27 -2.47
N ALA A 126 13.79 -1.37 -1.51
CA ALA A 126 14.26 -1.54 -0.13
C ALA A 126 13.70 -2.79 0.57
N TYR A 127 12.55 -3.30 0.09
CA TYR A 127 11.91 -4.53 0.59
C TYR A 127 12.19 -5.75 -0.30
N GLY A 128 13.13 -5.62 -1.27
CA GLY A 128 13.62 -6.72 -2.08
C GLY A 128 13.03 -6.83 -3.49
N CYS A 129 12.14 -5.92 -3.91
CA CYS A 129 11.67 -5.90 -5.30
C CYS A 129 12.72 -5.30 -6.22
N ARG A 130 13.37 -6.12 -7.03
CA ARG A 130 14.39 -5.71 -8.00
C ARG A 130 13.83 -5.42 -9.39
N SER A 131 12.50 -5.30 -9.51
CA SER A 131 11.84 -5.11 -10.80
C SER A 131 11.94 -3.68 -11.30
N TYR A 132 12.30 -3.52 -12.58
CA TYR A 132 12.11 -2.28 -13.32
C TYR A 132 10.80 -2.35 -14.10
N VAL A 133 9.91 -1.42 -13.86
CA VAL A 133 8.57 -1.40 -14.43
C VAL A 133 8.37 -0.21 -15.35
N THR A 134 7.54 -0.34 -16.37
CA THR A 134 7.18 0.81 -17.22
C THR A 134 6.55 1.89 -16.36
N TYR A 135 7.00 3.12 -16.51
CA TYR A 135 6.62 4.25 -15.65
C TYR A 135 5.11 4.39 -15.44
N TYR A 136 4.31 4.33 -16.50
CA TYR A 136 2.86 4.47 -16.41
C TYR A 136 2.14 3.23 -15.85
N HIS A 137 2.83 2.12 -15.63
CA HIS A 137 2.34 0.94 -14.92
C HIS A 137 2.90 0.82 -13.50
N ALA A 138 3.69 1.80 -13.04
CA ALA A 138 4.29 1.74 -11.72
C ALA A 138 3.26 1.70 -10.58
N GLY A 139 2.13 2.41 -10.74
CA GLY A 139 1.01 2.34 -9.80
C GLY A 139 0.39 0.94 -9.73
N ASP A 140 0.08 0.36 -10.90
CA ASP A 140 -0.49 -0.99 -11.00
C ASP A 140 0.45 -2.02 -10.37
N HIS A 141 1.77 -1.92 -10.67
CA HIS A 141 2.78 -2.78 -10.06
C HIS A 141 2.87 -2.57 -8.54
N ALA A 142 2.86 -1.33 -8.06
CA ALA A 142 2.94 -1.06 -6.62
C ALA A 142 1.77 -1.70 -5.85
N HIS A 143 0.56 -1.67 -6.40
CA HIS A 143 -0.59 -2.35 -5.82
C HIS A 143 -0.49 -3.88 -5.86
N ALA A 144 0.18 -4.41 -6.88
CA ALA A 144 0.32 -5.85 -7.11
C ALA A 144 1.69 -6.42 -6.68
N CYS A 145 2.58 -5.60 -6.14
CA CYS A 145 3.94 -6.01 -5.82
C CYS A 145 3.98 -6.99 -4.63
N PRO A 146 4.57 -8.17 -4.79
CA PRO A 146 4.69 -9.13 -3.69
C PRO A 146 5.64 -8.68 -2.57
N HIS A 147 6.43 -7.64 -2.81
CA HIS A 147 7.35 -7.05 -1.84
C HIS A 147 6.80 -5.75 -1.20
N ALA A 148 5.53 -5.40 -1.45
CA ALA A 148 4.91 -4.26 -0.78
C ALA A 148 4.87 -4.51 0.73
N PRO A 149 5.33 -3.57 1.57
CA PRO A 149 5.35 -3.77 3.01
C PRO A 149 3.95 -3.76 3.60
N CYS A 150 3.76 -4.51 4.68
CA CYS A 150 2.62 -4.36 5.55
C CYS A 150 2.82 -3.18 6.50
N LEU A 151 1.75 -2.47 6.79
CA LEU A 151 1.76 -1.21 7.54
C LEU A 151 1.15 -1.39 8.93
N CYS A 152 1.79 -0.82 9.94
CA CYS A 152 1.14 -0.59 11.22
C CYS A 152 0.18 0.59 11.11
N THR A 153 -1.05 0.39 11.56
CA THR A 153 -2.11 1.41 11.50
C THR A 153 -2.58 1.83 12.88
N GLU A 154 -1.86 1.44 13.93
CA GLU A 154 -2.18 1.83 15.30
C GLU A 154 -2.00 3.32 15.52
N PRO A 155 -2.98 3.98 16.18
CA PRO A 155 -2.86 5.38 16.54
C PRO A 155 -1.61 5.64 17.40
N GLY A 156 -0.87 6.70 17.07
CA GLY A 156 0.36 7.06 17.78
C GLY A 156 1.60 6.26 17.39
N CYS A 157 1.48 5.27 16.51
CA CYS A 157 2.62 4.63 15.88
C CYS A 157 3.29 5.57 14.87
N GLY A 158 4.61 5.65 14.90
CA GLY A 158 5.40 6.51 14.00
C GLY A 158 5.42 6.09 12.52
N GLY A 159 4.57 5.13 12.11
CA GLY A 159 4.46 4.73 10.70
C GLY A 159 5.34 3.54 10.33
N PHE A 160 5.33 2.46 11.11
CA PHE A 160 6.06 1.24 10.76
C PHE A 160 5.58 0.63 9.44
N ALA A 161 6.55 0.21 8.61
CA ALA A 161 6.32 -0.55 7.39
C ALA A 161 7.37 -1.67 7.26
N GLY A 162 6.94 -2.88 6.96
CA GLY A 162 7.84 -4.03 6.86
C GLY A 162 7.15 -5.30 6.34
N PRO A 163 7.91 -6.39 6.13
CA PRO A 163 7.31 -7.68 5.79
C PRO A 163 6.42 -8.20 6.92
N PRO A 164 5.51 -9.16 6.66
CA PRO A 164 4.55 -9.66 7.65
C PRO A 164 5.18 -10.09 8.98
N ALA A 165 6.32 -10.78 8.94
CA ALA A 165 7.03 -11.20 10.15
C ALA A 165 7.52 -10.01 10.99
N ALA A 166 8.07 -8.98 10.34
CA ALA A 166 8.51 -7.77 11.03
C ALA A 166 7.33 -6.95 11.56
N LEU A 167 6.17 -6.94 10.85
CA LEU A 167 4.94 -6.35 11.37
C LEU A 167 4.46 -7.08 12.63
N ARG A 168 4.47 -8.43 12.63
CA ARG A 168 4.15 -9.25 13.82
C ARG A 168 5.01 -8.83 15.02
N ASP A 169 6.33 -8.77 14.82
CA ASP A 169 7.26 -8.45 15.91
C ASP A 169 7.04 -7.02 16.41
N HIS A 170 6.84 -6.07 15.49
CA HIS A 170 6.50 -4.69 15.84
C HIS A 170 5.19 -4.59 16.64
N MET A 171 4.12 -5.30 16.24
CA MET A 171 2.83 -5.28 16.95
C MET A 171 2.95 -5.89 18.35
N ARG A 172 3.74 -6.97 18.49
CA ARG A 172 4.02 -7.58 19.78
C ARG A 172 4.82 -6.65 20.70
N ASP A 173 5.92 -6.06 20.18
CA ASP A 173 6.89 -5.35 21.00
C ASP A 173 6.50 -3.90 21.27
N ALA A 174 5.92 -3.20 20.30
CA ALA A 174 5.53 -1.79 20.44
C ALA A 174 4.08 -1.60 20.93
N HIS A 175 3.19 -2.55 20.63
CA HIS A 175 1.76 -2.43 20.97
C HIS A 175 1.27 -3.51 21.93
N SER A 176 2.17 -4.41 22.37
CA SER A 176 1.86 -5.48 23.34
C SER A 176 0.70 -6.41 22.90
N TRP A 177 0.54 -6.61 21.58
CA TRP A 177 -0.50 -7.48 21.08
C TRP A 177 -0.18 -8.94 21.37
N PRO A 178 -1.12 -9.72 21.91
CA PRO A 178 -0.97 -11.15 22.09
C PRO A 178 -0.70 -11.85 20.75
N VAL A 179 0.21 -12.83 20.79
CA VAL A 179 0.53 -13.67 19.63
C VAL A 179 0.19 -15.11 19.96
N ASP A 180 -0.73 -15.69 19.22
CA ASP A 180 -1.16 -17.07 19.35
C ASP A 180 -0.67 -17.89 18.16
N ALA A 181 -0.01 -19.02 18.43
CA ALA A 181 0.37 -19.98 17.41
C ALA A 181 -0.87 -20.77 16.93
N ILE A 182 -1.01 -20.90 15.63
CA ILE A 182 -2.06 -21.73 15.01
C ILE A 182 -1.45 -22.85 14.18
N ARG A 183 -2.23 -23.90 13.98
CA ARG A 183 -1.97 -24.96 12.99
C ARG A 183 -3.14 -24.97 12.00
N TYR A 184 -2.85 -25.05 10.72
CA TYR A 184 -3.88 -25.16 9.70
C TYR A 184 -4.74 -26.40 9.95
N GLY A 185 -6.05 -26.29 9.74
CA GLY A 185 -7.01 -27.35 9.99
C GLY A 185 -7.37 -27.58 11.45
N ALA A 186 -6.61 -27.05 12.41
CA ALA A 186 -6.88 -27.18 13.84
C ALA A 186 -7.64 -25.97 14.40
N ALA A 187 -8.58 -26.21 15.30
CA ALA A 187 -9.34 -25.15 15.93
C ALA A 187 -8.59 -24.58 17.15
N LEU A 188 -8.30 -23.29 17.13
CA LEU A 188 -7.86 -22.51 18.28
C LEU A 188 -9.07 -22.04 19.08
N GLN A 189 -9.06 -22.27 20.40
CA GLN A 189 -10.10 -21.77 21.30
C GLN A 189 -9.59 -20.55 22.04
N LEU A 190 -10.29 -19.44 21.92
CA LEU A 190 -9.92 -18.16 22.54
C LEU A 190 -11.03 -17.72 23.50
N ARG A 191 -10.61 -17.13 24.62
CA ARG A 191 -11.48 -16.35 25.49
C ARG A 191 -11.09 -14.90 25.41
N VAL A 192 -12.03 -14.06 25.05
CA VAL A 192 -11.81 -12.62 24.87
C VAL A 192 -12.64 -11.88 25.90
N PRO A 193 -12.00 -11.38 27.00
CA PRO A 193 -12.69 -10.61 28.03
C PRO A 193 -13.24 -9.29 27.46
N GLU A 194 -14.49 -9.00 27.74
CA GLU A 194 -15.12 -7.75 27.29
C GLU A 194 -14.50 -6.50 27.98
N ALA A 195 -14.11 -6.65 29.24
CA ALA A 195 -13.54 -5.57 30.05
C ALA A 195 -12.07 -5.25 29.72
N ASP A 196 -11.37 -6.08 28.91
CA ASP A 196 -9.96 -5.87 28.57
C ASP A 196 -9.78 -5.60 27.07
N PRO A 197 -9.83 -4.33 26.64
CA PRO A 197 -9.63 -3.95 25.23
C PRO A 197 -8.26 -4.36 24.67
N ALA A 198 -7.25 -4.58 25.51
CA ALA A 198 -5.95 -5.05 25.07
C ALA A 198 -6.00 -6.47 24.48
N GLN A 199 -6.98 -7.27 24.90
CA GLN A 199 -7.22 -8.62 24.39
C GLN A 199 -8.07 -8.65 23.12
N HIS A 200 -8.65 -7.52 22.71
CA HIS A 200 -9.52 -7.43 21.54
C HIS A 200 -8.78 -7.47 20.21
N ARG A 201 -7.46 -7.37 20.25
CA ARG A 201 -6.59 -7.47 19.06
C ARG A 201 -5.51 -8.50 19.31
N ARG A 202 -5.37 -9.45 18.42
CA ARG A 202 -4.43 -10.57 18.55
C ARG A 202 -3.84 -10.91 17.19
N LEU A 203 -2.63 -11.42 17.23
CA LEU A 203 -1.97 -11.97 16.06
C LEU A 203 -2.06 -13.50 16.11
N LEU A 204 -2.54 -14.09 15.03
CA LEU A 204 -2.52 -15.53 14.84
C LEU A 204 -1.42 -15.84 13.84
N VAL A 205 -0.48 -16.70 14.22
CA VAL A 205 0.71 -16.99 13.41
C VAL A 205 0.76 -18.48 13.13
N ALA A 206 0.86 -18.86 11.86
CA ALA A 206 1.05 -20.26 11.50
C ALA A 206 2.40 -20.76 12.03
N ALA A 207 2.40 -21.80 12.86
CA ALA A 207 3.61 -22.39 13.43
C ALA A 207 4.40 -23.13 12.35
N ASP A 208 5.71 -22.91 12.33
CA ASP A 208 6.67 -23.53 11.39
C ASP A 208 7.10 -24.94 11.86
N GLU A 209 6.22 -25.76 12.43
CA GLU A 209 6.64 -27.08 12.97
C GLU A 209 6.96 -28.13 11.89
N ASP A 210 6.54 -27.88 10.62
CA ASP A 210 6.92 -28.67 9.45
C ASP A 210 7.36 -27.70 8.35
N GLU A 211 8.22 -28.12 7.42
CA GLU A 211 8.75 -27.30 6.29
C GLU A 211 7.68 -26.64 5.41
N GLU A 212 6.40 -26.79 5.73
CA GLU A 212 5.24 -26.19 5.07
C GLU A 212 4.71 -24.91 5.74
N GLY A 213 5.28 -24.45 6.85
CA GLY A 213 4.94 -23.18 7.48
C GLY A 213 5.26 -22.03 6.53
N ASP A 214 4.24 -21.29 6.11
CA ASP A 214 4.41 -20.15 5.20
C ASP A 214 4.62 -18.83 5.95
N GLY A 215 4.77 -18.90 7.29
CA GLY A 215 4.95 -17.72 8.16
C GLY A 215 3.79 -16.72 8.06
N ALA A 216 2.60 -17.17 7.65
CA ALA A 216 1.45 -16.30 7.50
C ALA A 216 1.03 -15.70 8.85
N VAL A 217 0.76 -14.41 8.82
CA VAL A 217 0.33 -13.62 9.97
C VAL A 217 -1.11 -13.15 9.74
N PHE A 218 -2.00 -13.51 10.66
CA PHE A 218 -3.38 -13.06 10.62
C PHE A 218 -3.66 -12.12 11.78
N LEU A 219 -4.42 -11.08 11.51
CA LEU A 219 -4.93 -10.17 12.51
C LEU A 219 -6.35 -10.55 12.85
N LEU A 220 -6.58 -10.91 14.11
CA LEU A 220 -7.90 -11.05 14.70
C LEU A 220 -8.23 -9.78 15.47
N ALA A 221 -9.39 -9.20 15.20
CA ALA A 221 -9.90 -8.07 15.96
C ALA A 221 -11.34 -8.33 16.42
N VAL A 222 -11.62 -7.94 17.66
CA VAL A 222 -12.97 -7.95 18.24
C VAL A 222 -13.37 -6.51 18.49
N GLY A 223 -14.58 -6.13 18.07
CA GLY A 223 -15.06 -4.77 18.20
C GLY A 223 -16.56 -4.69 18.42
N ALA A 224 -17.05 -3.54 18.88
CA ALA A 224 -18.47 -3.25 18.94
C ALA A 224 -18.99 -2.83 17.56
N PHE A 225 -20.25 -3.10 17.28
CA PHE A 225 -20.93 -2.61 16.08
C PHE A 225 -21.82 -1.40 16.42
N GLY A 226 -21.21 -0.23 16.41
CA GLY A 226 -21.90 0.99 16.85
C GLY A 226 -22.50 0.83 18.25
N ASP A 227 -23.74 1.29 18.44
CA ASP A 227 -24.49 1.15 19.68
C ASP A 227 -25.30 -0.15 19.77
N ALA A 228 -25.20 -1.04 18.76
CA ALA A 228 -25.92 -2.30 18.75
C ALA A 228 -25.34 -3.28 19.78
N PRO A 229 -26.18 -4.14 20.40
CA PRO A 229 -25.72 -5.18 21.32
C PRO A 229 -25.09 -6.36 20.55
N LEU A 230 -24.15 -6.04 19.68
CA LEU A 230 -23.44 -6.96 18.79
C LEU A 230 -21.94 -6.76 18.93
N ARG A 231 -21.21 -7.85 18.78
CA ARG A 231 -19.75 -7.85 18.63
C ARG A 231 -19.37 -8.38 17.26
N LEU A 232 -18.34 -7.79 16.69
CA LEU A 232 -17.76 -8.22 15.43
C LEU A 232 -16.43 -8.88 15.72
N VAL A 233 -16.26 -10.08 15.19
CA VAL A 233 -14.98 -10.78 15.18
C VAL A 233 -14.50 -10.77 13.75
N SER A 234 -13.42 -10.06 13.46
CA SER A 234 -12.88 -9.92 12.12
C SER A 234 -11.50 -10.55 12.01
N LEU A 235 -11.24 -11.19 10.86
CA LEU A 235 -9.97 -11.85 10.55
C LEU A 235 -9.46 -11.40 9.19
N VAL A 236 -8.20 -10.99 9.15
CA VAL A 236 -7.50 -10.52 7.93
C VAL A 236 -6.09 -11.09 7.91
N CYS A 237 -5.63 -11.55 6.75
CA CYS A 237 -4.24 -11.94 6.55
C CYS A 237 -3.38 -10.71 6.28
N ALA A 238 -2.31 -10.51 7.07
CA ALA A 238 -1.30 -9.48 6.81
C ALA A 238 -0.43 -9.93 5.64
N ARG A 239 -0.69 -9.40 4.46
CA ARG A 239 0.02 -9.76 3.25
C ARG A 239 0.22 -8.56 2.35
N PRO A 240 1.39 -8.45 1.64
CA PRO A 240 1.61 -7.45 0.61
C PRO A 240 0.48 -7.45 -0.42
N GLY A 241 0.07 -6.25 -0.85
CA GLY A 241 -0.92 -6.09 -1.90
C GLY A 241 -0.48 -6.84 -3.17
N GLY A 242 -1.38 -7.50 -3.85
CA GLY A 242 -1.07 -8.31 -5.03
C GLY A 242 -0.61 -9.73 -4.76
N ALA A 243 -0.09 -10.06 -3.60
CA ALA A 243 0.19 -11.45 -3.23
C ALA A 243 -1.09 -12.31 -3.14
N ALA A 244 -2.26 -11.69 -3.05
CA ALA A 244 -3.54 -12.39 -3.14
C ALA A 244 -3.75 -13.10 -4.49
N ALA A 245 -3.06 -12.68 -5.55
CA ALA A 245 -3.14 -13.33 -6.86
C ALA A 245 -2.12 -14.48 -7.04
N VAL A 246 -1.07 -14.55 -6.20
CA VAL A 246 0.10 -15.45 -6.41
C VAL A 246 0.54 -16.11 -5.10
N GLY A 247 -0.32 -16.34 -4.16
CA GLY A 247 0.06 -17.01 -2.91
C GLY A 247 -1.04 -17.92 -2.38
N PRO A 248 -0.77 -18.70 -1.32
CA PRO A 248 -1.77 -19.55 -0.73
C PRO A 248 -3.00 -18.74 -0.34
N ARG A 249 -4.16 -19.30 -0.58
CA ARG A 249 -5.45 -18.74 -0.13
C ARG A 249 -5.81 -19.37 1.19
N TYR A 250 -6.57 -18.66 1.99
CA TYR A 250 -7.01 -19.16 3.28
C TYR A 250 -8.53 -19.06 3.39
N THR A 251 -9.13 -20.05 4.04
CA THR A 251 -10.49 -19.94 4.56
C THR A 251 -10.43 -19.99 6.09
N CYS A 252 -11.43 -19.44 6.74
CA CYS A 252 -11.57 -19.56 8.18
C CYS A 252 -12.98 -20.01 8.51
N LEU A 253 -13.08 -20.90 9.51
CA LEU A 253 -14.30 -21.20 10.22
C LEU A 253 -14.22 -20.53 11.59
N MET A 254 -15.03 -19.50 11.80
CA MET A 254 -15.17 -18.83 13.10
C MET A 254 -16.47 -19.26 13.74
N ARG A 255 -16.44 -19.61 15.04
CA ARG A 255 -17.60 -20.04 15.79
C ARG A 255 -17.60 -19.44 17.19
N ALA A 256 -18.67 -18.78 17.57
CA ALA A 256 -18.94 -18.38 18.94
C ALA A 256 -20.01 -19.30 19.54
N VAL A 257 -19.85 -19.62 20.83
CA VAL A 257 -20.79 -20.45 21.57
C VAL A 257 -21.25 -19.68 22.80
N GLY A 258 -22.51 -19.49 22.98
CA GLY A 258 -23.09 -18.84 24.14
C GLY A 258 -23.17 -19.74 25.38
N PRO A 259 -23.50 -19.18 26.55
CA PRO A 259 -23.70 -19.96 27.78
C PRO A 259 -24.85 -20.95 27.64
N ARG A 260 -24.72 -22.07 28.33
CA ARG A 260 -25.83 -23.05 28.46
C ARG A 260 -26.85 -22.49 29.45
N ASP A 261 -28.09 -22.48 29.07
CA ASP A 261 -29.19 -22.20 30.00
C ASP A 261 -29.48 -23.43 30.85
N VAL A 262 -28.96 -23.45 32.07
CA VAL A 262 -29.12 -24.57 33.01
C VAL A 262 -30.57 -24.70 33.48
N GLY A 263 -31.41 -23.64 33.38
CA GLY A 263 -32.78 -23.63 33.84
C GLY A 263 -33.80 -24.22 32.85
N THR A 264 -33.55 -24.10 31.56
CA THR A 264 -34.49 -24.52 30.50
C THR A 264 -34.08 -25.80 29.78
N GLY A 265 -32.85 -26.30 30.01
CA GLY A 265 -32.31 -27.47 29.33
C GLY A 265 -32.12 -27.29 27.82
N ARG A 266 -32.14 -26.02 27.33
CA ARG A 266 -31.86 -25.72 25.93
C ARG A 266 -30.36 -25.80 25.63
N ASP A 267 -30.05 -26.28 24.42
CA ASP A 267 -28.69 -26.27 23.93
C ASP A 267 -28.14 -24.84 23.86
N ALA A 268 -26.82 -24.71 24.05
CA ALA A 268 -26.14 -23.42 23.93
C ALA A 268 -26.36 -22.83 22.54
N GLU A 269 -26.69 -21.53 22.48
CA GLU A 269 -26.77 -20.81 21.22
C GLU A 269 -25.38 -20.78 20.55
N SER A 270 -25.31 -20.97 19.25
CA SER A 270 -24.06 -20.87 18.51
C SER A 270 -24.21 -20.04 17.25
N ALA A 271 -23.22 -19.21 16.97
CA ALA A 271 -23.06 -18.50 15.71
C ALA A 271 -21.80 -19.00 15.03
N ALA A 272 -21.87 -19.30 13.75
CA ALA A 272 -20.70 -19.73 12.99
C ALA A 272 -20.74 -19.15 11.57
N VAL A 273 -19.55 -18.92 11.03
CA VAL A 273 -19.36 -18.47 9.64
C VAL A 273 -18.11 -19.12 9.07
N GLU A 274 -18.20 -19.51 7.81
CA GLU A 274 -17.06 -19.98 7.02
C GLU A 274 -16.87 -19.02 5.85
N LEU A 275 -15.70 -18.40 5.77
CA LEU A 275 -15.38 -17.34 4.81
C LEU A 275 -13.95 -17.49 4.27
N ALA A 276 -13.72 -16.98 3.07
CA ALA A 276 -12.37 -16.71 2.60
C ALA A 276 -11.74 -15.61 3.46
N VAL A 277 -10.46 -15.78 3.85
CA VAL A 277 -9.72 -14.77 4.59
C VAL A 277 -9.11 -13.77 3.61
N PRO A 278 -9.53 -12.52 3.61
CA PRO A 278 -8.96 -11.50 2.75
C PRO A 278 -7.55 -11.13 3.21
N SER A 279 -6.77 -10.58 2.27
CA SER A 279 -5.41 -10.09 2.53
C SER A 279 -5.37 -8.57 2.48
N SER A 280 -4.60 -7.96 3.38
CA SER A 280 -4.42 -6.50 3.42
C SER A 280 -2.99 -6.13 3.82
N VAL A 281 -2.46 -5.09 3.19
CA VAL A 281 -1.19 -4.44 3.62
C VAL A 281 -1.38 -3.63 4.90
N ALA A 282 -2.59 -3.23 5.21
CA ALA A 282 -2.95 -2.47 6.40
C ALA A 282 -4.05 -3.19 7.19
N PRO A 283 -3.77 -4.39 7.73
CA PRO A 283 -4.80 -5.28 8.27
C PRO A 283 -5.60 -4.65 9.41
N GLY A 284 -4.99 -3.75 10.19
CA GLY A 284 -5.67 -3.05 11.28
C GLY A 284 -6.70 -1.99 10.85
N LYS A 285 -6.76 -1.64 9.55
CA LYS A 285 -7.75 -0.73 8.96
C LYS A 285 -8.81 -1.43 8.11
N ALA A 286 -8.73 -2.75 8.00
CA ALA A 286 -9.71 -3.49 7.21
C ALA A 286 -11.12 -3.24 7.75
N SER A 287 -12.03 -2.82 6.86
CA SER A 287 -13.45 -2.66 7.18
C SER A 287 -14.13 -4.02 7.31
N MET A 288 -15.38 -4.02 7.79
CA MET A 288 -16.20 -5.23 7.82
C MET A 288 -16.31 -5.93 6.45
N GLU A 289 -16.35 -5.15 5.37
CA GLU A 289 -16.45 -5.68 4.00
C GLU A 289 -15.11 -6.24 3.50
N GLU A 290 -14.00 -5.74 4.06
CA GLU A 290 -12.63 -6.13 3.73
C GLU A 290 -12.05 -7.18 4.68
N ALA A 291 -12.83 -7.70 5.62
CA ALA A 291 -12.44 -8.73 6.58
C ALA A 291 -13.39 -9.92 6.55
N ALA A 292 -12.89 -11.11 6.87
CA ALA A 292 -13.77 -12.22 7.21
C ALA A 292 -14.40 -11.93 8.59
N THR A 293 -15.72 -11.75 8.65
CA THR A 293 -16.39 -11.22 9.85
C THR A 293 -17.49 -12.14 10.35
N LEU A 294 -17.44 -12.47 11.66
CA LEU A 294 -18.50 -13.13 12.42
C LEU A 294 -19.20 -12.08 13.28
N VAL A 295 -20.53 -12.06 13.25
CA VAL A 295 -21.38 -11.24 14.11
C VAL A 295 -21.85 -12.06 15.30
N VAL A 296 -21.56 -11.60 16.52
CA VAL A 296 -21.90 -12.28 17.77
C VAL A 296 -22.82 -11.40 18.61
N PRO A 297 -24.06 -11.81 18.87
CA PRO A 297 -24.94 -11.12 19.80
C PRO A 297 -24.39 -11.09 21.23
N ARG A 298 -24.53 -9.96 21.94
CA ARG A 298 -24.02 -9.81 23.30
C ARG A 298 -24.55 -10.85 24.27
N ARG A 299 -25.78 -11.34 24.08
CA ARG A 299 -26.37 -12.42 24.89
C ARG A 299 -25.61 -13.75 24.83
N MET A 300 -24.66 -13.88 23.90
CA MET A 300 -23.79 -15.06 23.79
C MET A 300 -22.47 -14.90 24.59
N LEU A 301 -22.27 -13.80 25.30
CA LEU A 301 -21.15 -13.63 26.21
C LEU A 301 -21.37 -14.48 27.47
N HIS A 302 -20.28 -14.99 28.01
CA HIS A 302 -20.24 -15.78 29.24
C HIS A 302 -19.86 -14.91 30.42
N GLY A 303 -20.32 -15.28 31.63
CA GLY A 303 -19.94 -14.59 32.86
C GLY A 303 -21.01 -13.62 33.38
N ALA A 304 -20.66 -12.97 34.48
CA ALA A 304 -21.50 -11.91 35.06
C ALA A 304 -21.26 -10.58 34.30
N PRO A 305 -22.14 -9.58 34.40
CA PRO A 305 -22.03 -8.33 33.61
C PRO A 305 -20.69 -7.59 33.71
N GLU A 306 -19.94 -7.78 34.79
CA GLU A 306 -18.61 -7.16 34.99
C GLU A 306 -17.45 -8.04 34.51
N GLU A 307 -17.72 -9.32 34.23
CA GLU A 307 -16.73 -10.33 33.83
C GLU A 307 -17.16 -11.04 32.55
N GLU A 308 -17.89 -10.36 31.68
CA GLU A 308 -18.32 -10.92 30.40
C GLU A 308 -17.11 -11.28 29.53
N GLU A 309 -17.10 -12.50 29.00
CA GLU A 309 -16.11 -12.97 28.02
C GLU A 309 -16.78 -13.62 26.80
N MET A 310 -16.17 -13.44 25.65
CA MET A 310 -16.56 -14.15 24.43
C MET A 310 -15.72 -15.41 24.25
N GLN A 311 -16.37 -16.54 24.02
CA GLN A 311 -15.68 -17.79 23.69
C GLN A 311 -15.76 -18.02 22.19
N ILE A 312 -14.61 -18.04 21.52
CA ILE A 312 -14.49 -18.14 20.07
C ILE A 312 -13.60 -19.32 19.71
N GLY A 313 -14.09 -20.17 18.82
CA GLY A 313 -13.28 -21.16 18.11
C GLY A 313 -12.93 -20.64 16.72
N ILE A 314 -11.66 -20.68 16.34
CA ILE A 314 -11.18 -20.26 15.03
C ILE A 314 -10.36 -21.39 14.42
N ARG A 315 -10.74 -21.82 13.21
CA ARG A 315 -9.93 -22.71 12.39
C ARG A 315 -9.60 -22.00 11.09
N ILE A 316 -8.34 -22.03 10.73
CA ILE A 316 -7.85 -21.51 9.45
C ILE A 316 -7.38 -22.69 8.62
N ASP A 317 -7.84 -22.75 7.38
CA ASP A 317 -7.46 -23.76 6.41
C ASP A 317 -6.71 -23.11 5.27
N ARG A 318 -5.59 -23.71 4.84
CA ARG A 318 -4.83 -23.28 3.68
C ARG A 318 -5.38 -23.98 2.43
N ILE A 319 -5.73 -23.20 1.42
CA ILE A 319 -6.14 -23.71 0.12
C ILE A 319 -4.91 -23.66 -0.80
N VAL A 320 -4.51 -24.81 -1.28
CA VAL A 320 -3.37 -24.99 -2.19
C VAL A 320 -3.75 -24.59 -3.63
#